data_33ee1297478de7bfdb5bee04f23fca0d
#
_entry.id   33ee1297478de7bfdb5bee04f23fca0d
#
_cell.length_a   1.000
_cell.length_b   1.000
_cell.length_c   1.000
_cell.angle_alpha   90.00
_cell.angle_beta   90.00
_cell.angle_gamma   90.00
#
_symmetry.space_group_name_H-M   'P 1'
#
loop_
_entity.id
_entity.type
_entity.pdbx_description
1 polymer ?
#
loop_
_entity_poly.entity_id
_entity_poly.type
_entity_poly.pdbx_seq_one_letter_code
_entity_poly.pdbx_strand_id
1 'polypeptide(L)'
;IGTTIISKYFEEIGLEHSFVLATNHIKTNNSYRRAKVLWGDTQKNITKSILTIFESVDTIITQGFIGGGENNETTTLGREGSDFSAAVFAYCLRAKSVTIWKDVPGLLNADPKYFEDTRKFEQVPYSEAIELSYYGASIIHPKTIKPLENLSIPLYVKSFLSPKDEGTRIDCCSNTKPLMPSYIFKDNQTLLSIFPKDFSFVVEENLSNIFALFARYGIKINLMQNSALSYSVCFDPIKDDLLQRLITELSVSYSVKYNRNLRLITIRRYTEDAIRNLIKGKKLIIEQRSRLTAQFLVKL
;
A
#
# COMPACT_ATOMS: atom_id res chain seq x y z
N ILE A 1 19.53 10.04 -11.74
CA ILE A 1 19.62 11.38 -12.34
C ILE A 1 19.19 12.45 -11.32
N GLY A 2 17.96 12.47 -10.78
CA GLY A 2 17.49 13.52 -9.88
C GLY A 2 18.38 13.74 -8.65
N THR A 3 18.73 12.68 -7.94
CA THR A 3 19.61 12.75 -6.77
C THR A 3 21.03 13.21 -7.10
N THR A 4 21.53 12.89 -8.30
CA THR A 4 22.84 13.38 -8.79
C THR A 4 22.81 14.88 -9.05
N ILE A 5 21.69 15.41 -9.61
CA ILE A 5 21.48 16.84 -9.82
C ILE A 5 21.45 17.58 -8.47
N ILE A 6 20.73 17.04 -7.49
CA ILE A 6 20.66 17.61 -6.13
C ILE A 6 22.06 17.63 -5.48
N SER A 7 22.83 16.54 -5.62
CA SER A 7 24.18 16.48 -5.08
C SER A 7 25.09 17.56 -5.72
N LYS A 8 25.01 17.73 -7.03
CA LYS A 8 25.77 18.79 -7.72
C LYS A 8 25.33 20.20 -7.28
N TYR A 9 24.05 20.42 -7.10
CA TYR A 9 23.54 21.68 -6.57
C TYR A 9 24.05 21.94 -5.15
N PHE A 10 24.12 20.92 -4.29
CA PHE A 10 24.68 21.07 -2.94
C PHE A 10 26.17 21.43 -2.97
N GLU A 11 26.94 20.85 -3.90
CA GLU A 11 28.33 21.25 -4.14
C GLU A 11 28.43 22.73 -4.52
N GLU A 12 27.57 23.19 -5.44
CA GLU A 12 27.58 24.60 -5.92
C GLU A 12 27.24 25.60 -4.80
N ILE A 13 26.32 25.26 -3.89
CA ILE A 13 25.97 26.16 -2.78
C ILE A 13 26.84 25.97 -1.54
N GLY A 14 27.88 25.14 -1.60
CA GLY A 14 28.81 24.89 -0.51
C GLY A 14 28.23 24.09 0.66
N LEU A 15 27.17 23.28 0.45
CA LEU A 15 26.63 22.42 1.48
C LEU A 15 27.38 21.09 1.50
N GLU A 16 28.09 20.83 2.60
CA GLU A 16 28.84 19.59 2.77
C GLU A 16 27.92 18.39 2.79
N HIS A 17 28.20 17.42 1.94
CA HIS A 17 27.45 16.17 1.86
C HIS A 17 28.28 15.06 1.21
N SER A 18 27.82 13.83 1.34
CA SER A 18 28.36 12.67 0.61
C SER A 18 27.29 12.06 -0.29
N PHE A 19 27.65 11.70 -1.52
CA PHE A 19 26.77 10.99 -2.44
C PHE A 19 27.11 9.51 -2.47
N VAL A 20 26.13 8.65 -2.13
CA VAL A 20 26.32 7.21 -2.12
C VAL A 20 25.35 6.50 -3.07
N LEU A 21 25.81 5.43 -3.72
CA LEU A 21 25.00 4.65 -4.65
C LEU A 21 24.16 3.66 -3.88
N ALA A 22 22.82 3.74 -4.00
CA ALA A 22 21.90 2.83 -3.35
C ALA A 22 22.14 1.35 -3.71
N THR A 23 22.58 1.07 -4.94
CA THR A 23 22.90 -0.28 -5.43
C THR A 23 24.05 -0.95 -4.67
N ASN A 24 24.96 -0.16 -4.10
CA ASN A 24 26.04 -0.68 -3.28
C ASN A 24 25.57 -1.06 -1.86
N HIS A 25 24.51 -0.42 -1.38
CA HIS A 25 24.06 -0.52 0.01
C HIS A 25 22.82 -1.38 0.17
N ILE A 26 21.79 -1.21 -0.66
CA ILE A 26 20.58 -2.02 -0.64
C ILE A 26 20.78 -3.25 -1.52
N LYS A 27 21.05 -4.40 -0.91
CA LYS A 27 21.19 -5.67 -1.63
C LYS A 27 19.84 -6.36 -1.81
N THR A 28 19.63 -6.93 -2.99
CA THR A 28 18.36 -7.52 -3.37
C THR A 28 18.57 -8.86 -4.09
N ASN A 29 17.51 -9.66 -4.14
CA ASN A 29 17.46 -10.79 -5.05
C ASN A 29 17.31 -10.34 -6.52
N ASN A 30 17.43 -11.28 -7.46
CA ASN A 30 17.40 -11.01 -8.91
C ASN A 30 15.98 -10.91 -9.51
N SER A 31 14.96 -10.57 -8.71
CA SER A 31 13.60 -10.30 -9.20
C SER A 31 13.46 -8.85 -9.71
N TYR A 32 14.19 -8.47 -10.71
CA TYR A 32 14.51 -7.12 -11.21
C TYR A 32 13.47 -6.01 -11.01
N ARG A 33 12.16 -6.26 -11.25
CA ARG A 33 11.09 -5.24 -11.18
C ARG A 33 10.43 -5.11 -9.80
N ARG A 34 10.54 -6.16 -8.97
CA ARG A 34 9.95 -6.24 -7.62
C ARG A 34 10.91 -6.98 -6.70
N ALA A 35 12.16 -6.53 -6.70
CA ALA A 35 13.22 -7.19 -5.98
C ALA A 35 12.96 -7.16 -4.46
N LYS A 36 13.29 -8.25 -3.80
CA LYS A 36 13.20 -8.39 -2.35
C LYS A 36 14.53 -7.98 -1.74
N VAL A 37 14.48 -7.14 -0.72
CA VAL A 37 15.67 -6.73 0.04
C VAL A 37 16.23 -7.92 0.80
N LEU A 38 17.53 -8.16 0.64
CA LEU A 38 18.31 -9.11 1.43
C LEU A 38 18.79 -8.39 2.70
N TRP A 39 17.96 -8.48 3.73
CA TRP A 39 18.10 -7.65 4.94
C TRP A 39 19.45 -7.80 5.64
N GLY A 40 19.98 -9.03 5.77
CA GLY A 40 21.28 -9.28 6.43
C GLY A 40 22.44 -8.55 5.75
N ASP A 41 22.55 -8.71 4.42
CA ASP A 41 23.60 -8.06 3.62
C ASP A 41 23.42 -6.54 3.57
N THR A 42 22.17 -6.10 3.38
CA THR A 42 21.82 -4.69 3.36
C THR A 42 22.17 -4.01 4.67
N GLN A 43 21.80 -4.58 5.81
CA GLN A 43 22.10 -4.03 7.13
C GLN A 43 23.61 -3.97 7.35
N LYS A 44 24.33 -5.05 7.05
CA LYS A 44 25.80 -5.10 7.18
C LYS A 44 26.47 -4.00 6.34
N ASN A 45 26.06 -3.83 5.08
CA ASN A 45 26.62 -2.84 4.16
C ASN A 45 26.32 -1.41 4.61
N ILE A 46 25.06 -1.12 4.96
CA ILE A 46 24.66 0.21 5.40
C ILE A 46 25.35 0.57 6.71
N THR A 47 25.32 -0.31 7.71
CA THR A 47 25.92 -0.01 9.01
C THR A 47 27.45 0.22 8.89
N LYS A 48 28.15 -0.61 8.09
CA LYS A 48 29.60 -0.48 7.95
C LYS A 48 30.01 0.78 7.22
N SER A 49 29.37 1.14 6.13
CA SER A 49 29.82 2.24 5.25
C SER A 49 29.17 3.58 5.59
N ILE A 50 27.87 3.60 5.87
CA ILE A 50 27.15 4.87 6.09
C ILE A 50 27.52 5.51 7.42
N LEU A 51 27.70 4.72 8.50
CA LEU A 51 28.13 5.27 9.78
C LEU A 51 29.53 5.88 9.69
N THR A 52 30.46 5.25 8.96
CA THR A 52 31.81 5.82 8.75
C THR A 52 31.74 7.14 7.97
N ILE A 53 30.86 7.26 6.98
CA ILE A 53 30.66 8.51 6.23
C ILE A 53 30.11 9.61 7.14
N PHE A 54 29.20 9.30 8.05
CA PHE A 54 28.66 10.25 9.03
C PHE A 54 29.70 10.76 10.05
N GLU A 55 30.90 10.14 10.16
CA GLU A 55 32.00 10.70 10.94
C GLU A 55 32.60 11.95 10.29
N SER A 56 32.40 12.14 8.99
CA SER A 56 32.98 13.26 8.20
C SER A 56 31.96 14.27 7.68
N VAL A 57 30.69 13.89 7.49
CA VAL A 57 29.65 14.77 6.97
C VAL A 57 28.31 14.51 7.67
N ASP A 58 27.49 15.57 7.83
CA ASP A 58 26.18 15.47 8.46
C ASP A 58 25.07 15.05 7.47
N THR A 59 25.33 15.12 6.16
CA THR A 59 24.34 14.89 5.12
C THR A 59 24.81 13.84 4.11
N ILE A 60 23.96 12.84 3.86
CA ILE A 60 24.18 11.86 2.80
C ILE A 60 23.01 11.88 1.82
N ILE A 61 23.33 11.95 0.53
CA ILE A 61 22.36 11.84 -0.57
C ILE A 61 22.48 10.44 -1.18
N THR A 62 21.37 9.79 -1.41
CA THR A 62 21.34 8.49 -2.09
C THR A 62 20.10 8.36 -2.98
N GLN A 63 20.14 7.42 -3.93
CA GLN A 63 18.98 7.13 -4.76
C GLN A 63 17.92 6.37 -3.93
N GLY A 64 16.66 6.62 -4.26
CA GLY A 64 15.55 5.77 -3.84
C GLY A 64 15.11 4.81 -4.96
N PHE A 65 14.23 3.86 -4.65
CA PHE A 65 13.58 2.94 -5.57
C PHE A 65 14.44 1.80 -6.09
N ILE A 66 15.76 1.87 -6.05
CA ILE A 66 16.69 0.88 -6.62
C ILE A 66 17.51 0.17 -5.56
N GLY A 67 18.01 -1.01 -5.92
CA GLY A 67 18.98 -1.80 -5.17
C GLY A 67 19.93 -2.53 -6.12
N GLY A 68 20.92 -3.22 -5.58
CA GLY A 68 21.91 -4.04 -6.30
C GLY A 68 21.61 -5.53 -6.15
N GLY A 69 21.50 -6.23 -7.27
CA GLY A 69 21.45 -7.69 -7.34
C GLY A 69 22.82 -8.33 -7.05
N GLU A 70 22.90 -9.67 -7.19
CA GLU A 70 24.10 -10.45 -6.84
C GLU A 70 25.36 -10.03 -7.62
N ASN A 71 25.22 -9.72 -8.90
CA ASN A 71 26.34 -9.26 -9.75
C ASN A 71 26.37 -7.72 -9.89
N ASN A 72 25.80 -6.99 -8.93
CA ASN A 72 25.64 -5.53 -8.93
C ASN A 72 24.73 -4.97 -10.04
N GLU A 73 23.88 -5.79 -10.66
CA GLU A 73 22.87 -5.29 -11.57
C GLU A 73 21.86 -4.40 -10.81
N THR A 74 21.39 -3.37 -11.48
CA THR A 74 20.35 -2.52 -10.90
C THR A 74 19.01 -3.25 -10.89
N THR A 75 18.44 -3.36 -9.72
CA THR A 75 17.08 -3.87 -9.49
C THR A 75 16.18 -2.76 -9.03
N THR A 76 14.85 -2.95 -9.12
CA THR A 76 13.90 -1.99 -8.59
C THR A 76 13.03 -2.59 -7.47
N LEU A 77 12.72 -1.78 -6.47
CA LEU A 77 11.97 -2.19 -5.29
C LEU A 77 10.44 -2.22 -5.50
N GLY A 78 9.99 -1.95 -6.73
CA GLY A 78 8.56 -1.96 -7.08
C GLY A 78 7.80 -0.73 -6.57
N ARG A 79 6.47 -0.84 -6.48
CA ARG A 79 5.57 0.28 -6.13
C ARG A 79 6.02 0.98 -4.86
N GLU A 80 6.03 2.33 -4.87
CA GLU A 80 6.48 3.18 -3.77
C GLU A 80 7.89 2.82 -3.25
N GLY A 81 8.77 2.40 -4.17
CA GLY A 81 10.11 1.94 -3.85
C GLY A 81 11.00 3.01 -3.22
N SER A 82 10.80 4.30 -3.51
CA SER A 82 11.57 5.40 -2.88
C SER A 82 11.26 5.53 -1.39
N ASP A 83 9.97 5.51 -1.04
CA ASP A 83 9.54 5.51 0.37
C ASP A 83 10.08 4.28 1.11
N PHE A 84 10.07 3.13 0.42
CA PHE A 84 10.63 1.91 0.98
C PHE A 84 12.14 1.97 1.15
N SER A 85 12.88 2.61 0.23
CA SER A 85 14.33 2.84 0.42
C SER A 85 14.61 3.64 1.68
N ALA A 86 13.84 4.72 1.92
CA ALA A 86 13.97 5.51 3.15
C ALA A 86 13.75 4.66 4.41
N ALA A 87 12.73 3.79 4.39
CA ALA A 87 12.47 2.88 5.51
C ALA A 87 13.59 1.83 5.69
N VAL A 88 14.19 1.33 4.61
CA VAL A 88 15.33 0.39 4.67
C VAL A 88 16.54 1.05 5.32
N PHE A 89 16.92 2.26 4.89
CA PHE A 89 18.02 3.02 5.51
C PHE A 89 17.72 3.32 6.99
N ALA A 90 16.52 3.80 7.28
CA ALA A 90 16.11 4.12 8.64
C ALA A 90 16.16 2.90 9.57
N TYR A 91 15.69 1.75 9.12
CA TYR A 91 15.77 0.50 9.87
C TYR A 91 17.23 0.10 10.14
N CYS A 92 18.08 0.09 9.10
CA CYS A 92 19.47 -0.33 9.24
C CYS A 92 20.30 0.61 10.12
N LEU A 93 20.01 1.91 10.09
CA LEU A 93 20.71 2.95 10.86
C LEU A 93 20.07 3.22 12.22
N ARG A 94 18.95 2.55 12.55
CA ARG A 94 18.14 2.83 13.75
C ARG A 94 17.83 4.32 13.88
N ALA A 95 17.33 4.90 12.80
CA ALA A 95 17.05 6.33 12.72
C ALA A 95 16.04 6.78 13.78
N LYS A 96 16.14 8.03 14.23
CA LYS A 96 15.20 8.62 15.18
C LYS A 96 13.81 8.79 14.59
N SER A 97 13.72 9.04 13.27
CA SER A 97 12.46 9.20 12.53
C SER A 97 12.70 9.10 11.04
N VAL A 98 11.59 8.95 10.29
CA VAL A 98 11.54 9.08 8.82
C VAL A 98 10.54 10.14 8.46
N THR A 99 10.85 11.01 7.51
CA THR A 99 9.89 11.94 6.91
C THR A 99 9.76 11.66 5.43
N ILE A 100 8.53 11.39 4.99
CA ILE A 100 8.18 11.26 3.58
C ILE A 100 7.49 12.54 3.14
N TRP A 101 8.10 13.22 2.18
CA TRP A 101 7.57 14.46 1.61
C TRP A 101 6.67 14.15 0.42
N LYS A 102 5.43 14.64 0.47
CA LYS A 102 4.40 14.45 -0.56
C LYS A 102 3.82 15.79 -0.98
N ASP A 103 2.93 15.76 -1.96
CA ASP A 103 2.11 16.90 -2.40
C ASP A 103 0.80 17.08 -1.59
N VAL A 104 0.59 16.22 -0.60
CA VAL A 104 -0.59 16.22 0.28
C VAL A 104 -0.20 16.64 1.71
N PRO A 105 -1.13 17.24 2.50
CA PRO A 105 -0.82 17.77 3.84
C PRO A 105 -0.54 16.69 4.91
N GLY A 106 -0.72 15.41 4.57
CA GLY A 106 -0.62 14.25 5.45
C GLY A 106 -1.63 13.19 5.08
N LEU A 107 -1.93 12.27 6.00
CA LEU A 107 -3.03 11.32 5.83
C LEU A 107 -4.37 12.02 6.04
N LEU A 108 -5.25 11.94 5.04
CA LEU A 108 -6.61 12.44 5.12
C LEU A 108 -7.59 11.30 5.42
N ASN A 109 -8.70 11.62 6.03
CA ASN A 109 -9.76 10.67 6.31
C ASN A 109 -10.58 10.26 5.06
N ALA A 110 -10.41 10.97 3.96
CA ALA A 110 -11.02 10.68 2.67
C ALA A 110 -10.19 11.26 1.52
N ASP A 111 -10.43 10.77 0.30
CA ASP A 111 -9.83 11.35 -0.90
C ASP A 111 -10.57 12.66 -1.28
N PRO A 112 -9.87 13.80 -1.40
CA PRO A 112 -10.46 15.07 -1.79
C PRO A 112 -11.20 15.06 -3.14
N LYS A 113 -10.93 14.08 -4.00
CA LYS A 113 -11.68 13.89 -5.26
C LYS A 113 -13.14 13.52 -5.06
N TYR A 114 -13.48 12.95 -3.92
CA TYR A 114 -14.83 12.48 -3.60
C TYR A 114 -15.49 13.26 -2.47
N PHE A 115 -14.71 13.99 -1.66
CA PHE A 115 -15.17 14.70 -0.47
C PHE A 115 -14.57 16.11 -0.42
N GLU A 116 -15.41 17.12 -0.33
CA GLU A 116 -14.99 18.52 -0.17
C GLU A 116 -14.40 18.79 1.22
N ASP A 117 -15.04 18.22 2.26
CA ASP A 117 -14.65 18.38 3.68
C ASP A 117 -13.76 17.23 4.16
N THR A 118 -12.53 17.14 3.68
CA THR A 118 -11.55 16.17 4.20
C THR A 118 -10.83 16.71 5.43
N ARG A 119 -10.52 15.82 6.37
CA ARG A 119 -9.79 16.15 7.59
C ARG A 119 -8.48 15.37 7.67
N LYS A 120 -7.41 16.06 8.04
CA LYS A 120 -6.12 15.47 8.25
C LYS A 120 -6.05 14.77 9.61
N PHE A 121 -5.41 13.61 9.66
CA PHE A 121 -4.97 12.98 10.90
C PHE A 121 -3.68 13.64 11.38
N GLU A 122 -3.61 13.97 12.65
CA GLU A 122 -2.39 14.42 13.32
C GLU A 122 -1.50 13.21 13.65
N GLN A 123 -2.12 12.13 14.15
CA GLN A 123 -1.42 10.92 14.57
C GLN A 123 -2.23 9.67 14.22
N VAL A 124 -1.54 8.63 13.73
CA VAL A 124 -2.16 7.35 13.29
C VAL A 124 -1.29 6.19 13.77
N PRO A 125 -1.88 5.12 14.37
CA PRO A 125 -1.13 3.90 14.67
C PRO A 125 -0.61 3.23 13.40
N TYR A 126 0.56 2.54 13.47
CA TYR A 126 1.08 1.74 12.35
C TYR A 126 0.03 0.77 11.80
N SER A 127 -0.68 0.06 12.68
CA SER A 127 -1.72 -0.89 12.30
C SER A 127 -2.85 -0.24 11.50
N GLU A 128 -3.31 0.94 11.90
CA GLU A 128 -4.37 1.67 11.17
C GLU A 128 -3.85 2.18 9.82
N ALA A 129 -2.62 2.69 9.75
CA ALA A 129 -2.01 3.11 8.49
C ALA A 129 -1.84 1.94 7.50
N ILE A 130 -1.51 0.74 7.98
CA ILE A 130 -1.47 -0.49 7.18
C ILE A 130 -2.87 -0.86 6.68
N GLU A 131 -3.88 -0.83 7.52
CA GLU A 131 -5.27 -1.12 7.16
C GLU A 131 -5.80 -0.13 6.11
N LEU A 132 -5.62 1.17 6.32
CA LEU A 132 -6.00 2.19 5.34
C LEU A 132 -5.35 1.93 3.98
N SER A 133 -4.06 1.60 3.98
CA SER A 133 -3.32 1.29 2.73
C SER A 133 -3.79 0.00 2.08
N TYR A 134 -4.13 -1.02 2.87
CA TYR A 134 -4.67 -2.28 2.36
C TYR A 134 -5.98 -2.08 1.60
N TYR A 135 -6.86 -1.27 2.15
CA TYR A 135 -8.16 -0.94 1.51
C TYR A 135 -8.02 0.02 0.33
N GLY A 136 -6.90 0.71 0.17
CA GLY A 136 -6.63 1.52 -1.02
C GLY A 136 -6.32 3.00 -0.79
N ALA A 137 -6.19 3.44 0.46
CA ALA A 137 -5.63 4.75 0.75
C ALA A 137 -4.13 4.74 0.40
N SER A 138 -3.78 5.25 -0.78
CA SER A 138 -2.47 5.06 -1.40
C SER A 138 -1.44 6.12 -0.99
N ILE A 139 -1.37 6.49 0.29
CA ILE A 139 -0.41 7.50 0.75
C ILE A 139 0.93 6.87 1.10
N ILE A 140 0.94 5.75 1.84
CA ILE A 140 2.15 5.00 2.21
C ILE A 140 1.88 3.50 2.05
N HIS A 141 2.77 2.78 1.39
CA HIS A 141 2.63 1.34 1.21
C HIS A 141 2.99 0.56 2.48
N PRO A 142 2.27 -0.53 2.84
CA PRO A 142 2.56 -1.32 4.04
C PRO A 142 4.01 -1.81 4.16
N LYS A 143 4.69 -2.11 3.05
CA LYS A 143 6.10 -2.52 3.04
C LYS A 143 7.05 -1.45 3.61
N THR A 144 6.68 -0.16 3.50
CA THR A 144 7.43 0.96 4.06
C THR A 144 7.22 1.06 5.57
N ILE A 145 6.00 0.79 6.04
CA ILE A 145 5.62 0.89 7.46
C ILE A 145 6.25 -0.25 8.28
N LYS A 146 6.21 -1.49 7.76
CA LYS A 146 6.59 -2.68 8.52
C LYS A 146 8.01 -2.66 9.14
N PRO A 147 9.09 -2.30 8.42
CA PRO A 147 10.42 -2.20 9.03
C PRO A 147 10.51 -1.11 10.09
N LEU A 148 9.76 -0.01 9.94
CA LEU A 148 9.72 1.07 10.92
C LEU A 148 8.97 0.67 12.19
N GLU A 149 7.83 -0.03 12.06
CA GLU A 149 7.08 -0.60 13.17
C GLU A 149 7.95 -1.51 14.03
N ASN A 150 8.75 -2.40 13.41
CA ASN A 150 9.61 -3.36 14.11
C ASN A 150 10.61 -2.70 15.07
N LEU A 151 11.01 -1.46 14.80
CA LEU A 151 11.95 -0.68 15.64
C LEU A 151 11.29 0.53 16.29
N SER A 152 9.97 0.67 16.18
CA SER A 152 9.20 1.81 16.70
C SER A 152 9.72 3.17 16.19
N ILE A 153 10.18 3.23 14.93
CA ILE A 153 10.69 4.44 14.29
C ILE A 153 9.53 5.28 13.79
N PRO A 154 9.24 6.48 14.32
CA PRO A 154 8.15 7.32 13.85
C PRO A 154 8.31 7.69 12.37
N LEU A 155 7.20 7.58 11.63
CA LEU A 155 7.11 8.00 10.23
C LEU A 155 6.23 9.26 10.15
N TYR A 156 6.76 10.31 9.55
CA TYR A 156 6.02 11.54 9.26
C TYR A 156 5.68 11.62 7.77
N VAL A 157 4.45 11.98 7.47
CA VAL A 157 4.00 12.33 6.11
C VAL A 157 3.76 13.83 6.09
N LYS A 158 4.56 14.55 5.34
CA LYS A 158 4.53 16.03 5.30
C LYS A 158 4.41 16.54 3.86
N SER A 159 3.86 17.74 3.73
CA SER A 159 3.78 18.42 2.44
C SER A 159 5.05 19.21 2.14
N PHE A 160 5.64 18.99 0.95
CA PHE A 160 6.73 19.86 0.49
C PHE A 160 6.21 21.25 0.02
N LEU A 161 4.89 21.40 -0.21
CA LEU A 161 4.27 22.68 -0.52
C LEU A 161 4.10 23.56 0.74
N SER A 162 4.02 22.94 1.92
CA SER A 162 3.89 23.59 3.22
C SER A 162 4.83 22.94 4.23
N PRO A 163 6.16 23.10 4.10
CA PRO A 163 7.15 22.34 4.86
C PRO A 163 7.16 22.65 6.37
N LYS A 164 6.58 23.75 6.78
CA LYS A 164 6.44 24.14 8.19
C LYS A 164 5.33 23.38 8.92
N ASP A 165 4.37 22.82 8.18
CA ASP A 165 3.29 22.04 8.76
C ASP A 165 3.80 20.74 9.36
N GLU A 166 3.21 20.30 10.47
CA GLU A 166 3.63 19.08 11.17
C GLU A 166 3.33 17.80 10.37
N GLY A 167 2.33 17.83 9.46
CA GLY A 167 1.90 16.67 8.69
C GLY A 167 1.11 15.66 9.53
N THR A 168 1.27 14.38 9.21
CA THR A 168 0.73 13.25 9.98
C THR A 168 1.87 12.41 10.53
N ARG A 169 1.83 12.12 11.82
CA ARG A 169 2.75 11.19 12.48
C ARG A 169 2.14 9.78 12.52
N ILE A 170 2.92 8.79 12.11
CA ILE A 170 2.57 7.36 12.18
C ILE A 170 3.54 6.70 13.16
N ASP A 171 3.03 6.13 14.25
CA ASP A 171 3.85 5.53 15.29
C ASP A 171 3.10 4.43 16.09
N CYS A 172 3.63 4.05 17.24
CA CYS A 172 3.04 3.04 18.14
C CYS A 172 1.91 3.57 19.03
N CYS A 173 1.28 4.69 18.70
CA CYS A 173 0.14 5.19 19.47
C CYS A 173 -1.05 4.21 19.46
N SER A 174 -1.93 4.32 20.45
CA SER A 174 -3.07 3.42 20.60
C SER A 174 -4.26 3.75 19.69
N ASN A 175 -4.43 5.02 19.33
CA ASN A 175 -5.56 5.50 18.55
C ASN A 175 -5.16 6.62 17.57
N THR A 176 -5.98 6.78 16.53
CA THR A 176 -5.87 7.93 15.63
C THR A 176 -6.28 9.22 16.32
N LYS A 177 -5.66 10.33 15.92
CA LYS A 177 -6.03 11.68 16.35
C LYS A 177 -6.22 12.57 15.11
N PRO A 178 -7.38 13.23 14.97
CA PRO A 178 -8.61 13.01 15.73
C PRO A 178 -9.21 11.62 15.47
N LEU A 179 -10.06 11.13 16.36
CA LEU A 179 -10.82 9.90 16.17
C LEU A 179 -12.02 10.19 15.25
N MET A 180 -11.99 9.68 14.04
CA MET A 180 -13.03 9.93 13.03
C MET A 180 -13.11 8.79 12.02
N PRO A 181 -14.23 8.61 11.30
CA PRO A 181 -14.34 7.67 10.20
C PRO A 181 -13.38 8.01 9.05
N SER A 182 -12.85 6.98 8.40
CA SER A 182 -12.10 7.11 7.14
C SER A 182 -12.85 6.46 6.00
N TYR A 183 -12.86 7.10 4.85
CA TYR A 183 -13.61 6.70 3.68
C TYR A 183 -12.67 6.38 2.52
N ILE A 184 -12.77 5.18 1.97
CA ILE A 184 -11.93 4.72 0.87
C ILE A 184 -12.83 4.21 -0.24
N PHE A 185 -12.63 4.73 -1.44
CA PHE A 185 -13.38 4.34 -2.63
C PHE A 185 -12.49 3.64 -3.63
N LYS A 186 -12.99 2.54 -4.19
CA LYS A 186 -12.42 1.90 -5.36
C LYS A 186 -13.47 1.81 -6.45
N ASP A 187 -13.25 2.53 -7.53
CA ASP A 187 -14.14 2.54 -8.69
C ASP A 187 -13.86 1.41 -9.67
N ASN A 188 -14.77 1.23 -10.60
CA ASN A 188 -14.67 0.27 -11.71
C ASN A 188 -14.46 -1.18 -11.27
N GLN A 189 -14.91 -1.55 -10.08
CA GLN A 189 -14.75 -2.89 -9.55
C GLN A 189 -15.54 -3.92 -10.37
N THR A 190 -14.96 -5.12 -10.47
CA THR A 190 -15.61 -6.30 -11.04
C THR A 190 -15.98 -7.27 -9.94
N LEU A 191 -17.25 -7.71 -9.93
CA LEU A 191 -17.75 -8.78 -9.06
C LEU A 191 -17.92 -10.04 -9.90
N LEU A 192 -17.29 -11.14 -9.52
CA LEU A 192 -17.63 -12.48 -10.00
C LEU A 192 -18.43 -13.22 -8.92
N SER A 193 -19.51 -13.88 -9.33
CA SER A 193 -20.27 -14.81 -8.50
C SER A 193 -20.17 -16.20 -9.11
N ILE A 194 -19.64 -17.13 -8.35
CA ILE A 194 -19.20 -18.47 -8.76
C ILE A 194 -20.09 -19.49 -8.05
N PHE A 195 -20.72 -20.40 -8.79
CA PHE A 195 -21.65 -21.40 -8.30
C PHE A 195 -21.22 -22.78 -8.80
N PRO A 196 -21.09 -23.82 -7.94
CA PRO A 196 -20.92 -25.20 -8.41
C PRO A 196 -22.05 -25.62 -9.35
N LYS A 197 -21.71 -26.34 -10.45
CA LYS A 197 -22.69 -26.76 -11.44
C LYS A 197 -23.62 -27.88 -10.95
N ASP A 198 -23.13 -28.66 -10.01
CA ASP A 198 -23.79 -29.84 -9.43
C ASP A 198 -24.55 -29.53 -8.13
N PHE A 199 -24.69 -28.24 -7.79
CA PHE A 199 -25.29 -27.78 -6.53
C PHE A 199 -24.59 -28.30 -5.28
N SER A 200 -23.34 -28.76 -5.39
CA SER A 200 -22.54 -29.10 -4.22
C SER A 200 -22.24 -27.85 -3.38
N PHE A 201 -21.94 -28.06 -2.10
CA PHE A 201 -21.52 -26.95 -1.26
C PHE A 201 -20.16 -26.41 -1.69
N VAL A 202 -19.99 -25.08 -1.58
CA VAL A 202 -18.69 -24.43 -1.73
C VAL A 202 -17.88 -24.72 -0.48
N VAL A 203 -17.04 -25.75 -0.57
CA VAL A 203 -16.14 -26.19 0.51
C VAL A 203 -14.72 -25.70 0.30
N GLU A 204 -13.84 -25.96 1.26
CA GLU A 204 -12.46 -25.48 1.29
C GLU A 204 -11.67 -25.87 0.03
N GLU A 205 -11.90 -27.04 -0.53
CA GLU A 205 -11.23 -27.49 -1.77
C GLU A 205 -11.61 -26.62 -2.97
N ASN A 206 -12.89 -26.27 -3.12
CA ASN A 206 -13.37 -25.35 -4.16
C ASN A 206 -12.71 -23.99 -4.02
N LEU A 207 -12.65 -23.45 -2.79
CA LEU A 207 -12.02 -22.16 -2.49
C LEU A 207 -10.53 -22.20 -2.82
N SER A 208 -9.82 -23.28 -2.45
CA SER A 208 -8.40 -23.46 -2.77
C SER A 208 -8.15 -23.40 -4.27
N ASN A 209 -8.95 -24.09 -5.09
CA ASN A 209 -8.85 -24.09 -6.54
C ASN A 209 -9.12 -22.70 -7.13
N ILE A 210 -10.15 -22.00 -6.64
CA ILE A 210 -10.48 -20.64 -7.07
C ILE A 210 -9.32 -19.68 -6.72
N PHE A 211 -8.81 -19.70 -5.48
CA PHE A 211 -7.69 -18.87 -5.08
C PHE A 211 -6.42 -19.15 -5.90
N ALA A 212 -6.14 -20.40 -6.24
CA ALA A 212 -5.01 -20.76 -7.09
C ALA A 212 -5.12 -20.15 -8.48
N LEU A 213 -6.33 -20.09 -9.05
CA LEU A 213 -6.59 -19.42 -10.33
C LEU A 213 -6.34 -17.91 -10.21
N PHE A 214 -6.92 -17.25 -9.22
CA PHE A 214 -6.71 -15.80 -9.00
C PHE A 214 -5.23 -15.47 -8.81
N ALA A 215 -4.49 -16.29 -8.06
CA ALA A 215 -3.05 -16.14 -7.86
C ALA A 215 -2.26 -16.30 -9.16
N ARG A 216 -2.59 -17.33 -9.99
CA ARG A 216 -1.95 -17.57 -11.29
C ARG A 216 -2.14 -16.39 -12.23
N TYR A 217 -3.32 -15.79 -12.24
CA TYR A 217 -3.62 -14.60 -13.04
C TYR A 217 -3.13 -13.30 -12.42
N GLY A 218 -2.53 -13.34 -11.21
CA GLY A 218 -2.03 -12.16 -10.49
C GLY A 218 -3.13 -11.18 -10.08
N ILE A 219 -4.37 -11.68 -9.89
CA ILE A 219 -5.54 -10.86 -9.53
C ILE A 219 -5.65 -10.77 -8.01
N LYS A 220 -5.62 -9.54 -7.49
CA LYS A 220 -5.81 -9.27 -6.06
C LYS A 220 -7.30 -9.14 -5.76
N ILE A 221 -7.78 -9.90 -4.77
CA ILE A 221 -9.16 -9.82 -4.28
C ILE A 221 -9.27 -8.67 -3.28
N ASN A 222 -10.27 -7.80 -3.45
CA ASN A 222 -10.55 -6.66 -2.58
C ASN A 222 -11.66 -6.95 -1.56
N LEU A 223 -12.66 -7.75 -1.94
CA LEU A 223 -13.76 -8.19 -1.10
C LEU A 223 -14.17 -9.59 -1.53
N MET A 224 -14.51 -10.43 -0.57
CA MET A 224 -15.05 -11.77 -0.82
C MET A 224 -16.18 -12.10 0.15
N GLN A 225 -17.14 -12.86 -0.34
CA GLN A 225 -18.25 -13.37 0.45
C GLN A 225 -18.55 -14.81 0.05
N ASN A 226 -18.65 -15.68 1.04
CA ASN A 226 -19.02 -17.08 0.86
C ASN A 226 -20.45 -17.33 1.35
N SER A 227 -21.15 -18.21 0.66
CA SER A 227 -22.40 -18.83 1.09
C SER A 227 -22.34 -20.33 0.83
N ALA A 228 -23.33 -21.09 1.26
CA ALA A 228 -23.36 -22.54 1.03
C ALA A 228 -23.18 -22.94 -0.44
N LEU A 229 -23.81 -22.19 -1.36
CA LEU A 229 -23.89 -22.53 -2.80
C LEU A 229 -23.22 -21.51 -3.71
N SER A 230 -22.53 -20.51 -3.15
CA SER A 230 -21.90 -19.49 -3.98
C SER A 230 -20.68 -18.88 -3.31
N TYR A 231 -19.72 -18.47 -4.14
CA TYR A 231 -18.58 -17.68 -3.74
C TYR A 231 -18.51 -16.44 -4.61
N SER A 232 -18.52 -15.27 -3.97
CA SER A 232 -18.47 -13.98 -4.65
C SER A 232 -17.15 -13.28 -4.34
N VAL A 233 -16.48 -12.77 -5.39
CA VAL A 233 -15.20 -12.06 -5.27
C VAL A 233 -15.25 -10.75 -6.04
N CYS A 234 -14.79 -9.69 -5.39
CA CYS A 234 -14.64 -8.36 -5.99
C CYS A 234 -13.15 -8.03 -6.13
N PHE A 235 -12.76 -7.48 -7.28
CA PHE A 235 -11.39 -7.14 -7.61
C PHE A 235 -11.30 -5.93 -8.54
N ASP A 236 -10.09 -5.37 -8.64
CA ASP A 236 -9.78 -4.22 -9.49
C ASP A 236 -9.99 -4.57 -10.97
N PRO A 237 -10.25 -3.59 -11.85
CA PRO A 237 -10.44 -3.84 -13.28
C PRO A 237 -9.20 -4.50 -13.88
N ILE A 238 -9.43 -5.52 -14.68
CA ILE A 238 -8.40 -6.23 -15.45
C ILE A 238 -8.73 -6.15 -16.95
N LYS A 239 -7.76 -6.47 -17.81
CA LYS A 239 -7.96 -6.52 -19.25
C LYS A 239 -9.04 -7.54 -19.62
N ASP A 240 -9.83 -7.23 -20.65
CA ASP A 240 -10.96 -8.06 -21.06
C ASP A 240 -10.55 -9.48 -21.47
N ASP A 241 -9.43 -9.63 -22.17
CA ASP A 241 -8.89 -10.93 -22.54
C ASP A 241 -8.53 -11.78 -21.33
N LEU A 242 -7.96 -11.15 -20.28
CA LEU A 242 -7.63 -11.81 -19.03
C LEU A 242 -8.88 -12.24 -18.26
N LEU A 243 -9.91 -11.38 -18.22
CA LEU A 243 -11.19 -11.69 -17.60
C LEU A 243 -11.87 -12.85 -18.30
N GLN A 244 -11.89 -12.87 -19.64
CA GLN A 244 -12.49 -13.96 -20.40
C GLN A 244 -11.78 -15.29 -20.18
N ARG A 245 -10.45 -15.30 -20.15
CA ARG A 245 -9.66 -16.52 -19.81
C ARG A 245 -10.01 -17.04 -18.41
N LEU A 246 -10.04 -16.16 -17.41
CA LEU A 246 -10.42 -16.53 -16.05
C LEU A 246 -11.83 -17.14 -16.00
N ILE A 247 -12.81 -16.50 -16.67
CA ILE A 247 -14.19 -16.98 -16.73
C ILE A 247 -14.25 -18.35 -17.44
N THR A 248 -13.52 -18.53 -18.54
CA THR A 248 -13.48 -19.79 -19.29
C THR A 248 -12.94 -20.94 -18.41
N GLU A 249 -11.83 -20.73 -17.72
CA GLU A 249 -11.26 -21.76 -16.82
C GLU A 249 -12.20 -22.07 -15.66
N LEU A 250 -12.78 -21.06 -15.01
CA LEU A 250 -13.76 -21.25 -13.94
C LEU A 250 -15.00 -21.98 -14.45
N SER A 251 -15.43 -21.69 -15.70
CA SER A 251 -16.62 -22.28 -16.28
C SER A 251 -16.49 -23.78 -16.61
N VAL A 252 -15.33 -24.39 -16.46
CA VAL A 252 -15.18 -25.86 -16.54
C VAL A 252 -15.99 -26.51 -15.41
N SER A 253 -15.82 -26.04 -14.17
CA SER A 253 -16.43 -26.64 -12.96
C SER A 253 -17.57 -25.81 -12.36
N TYR A 254 -17.66 -24.53 -12.70
CA TYR A 254 -18.59 -23.60 -12.07
C TYR A 254 -19.49 -22.90 -13.09
N SER A 255 -20.65 -22.45 -12.65
CA SER A 255 -21.45 -21.42 -13.32
C SER A 255 -20.98 -20.07 -12.82
N VAL A 256 -20.60 -19.17 -13.74
CA VAL A 256 -20.01 -17.87 -13.40
C VAL A 256 -20.90 -16.74 -13.91
N LYS A 257 -21.25 -15.82 -13.01
CA LYS A 257 -21.92 -14.55 -13.34
C LYS A 257 -21.02 -13.40 -12.96
N TYR A 258 -21.10 -12.27 -13.66
CA TYR A 258 -20.29 -11.11 -13.31
C TYR A 258 -21.00 -9.78 -13.52
N ASN A 259 -20.59 -8.80 -12.72
CA ASN A 259 -20.99 -7.41 -12.84
C ASN A 259 -19.73 -6.53 -12.90
N ARG A 260 -19.78 -5.49 -13.72
CA ARG A 260 -18.67 -4.52 -13.88
C ARG A 260 -19.13 -3.12 -13.47
N ASN A 261 -18.18 -2.20 -13.43
CA ASN A 261 -18.42 -0.78 -13.12
C ASN A 261 -19.11 -0.59 -11.77
N LEU A 262 -18.69 -1.38 -10.79
CA LEU A 262 -19.15 -1.24 -9.42
C LEU A 262 -18.20 -0.34 -8.62
N ARG A 263 -18.69 0.21 -7.52
CA ARG A 263 -17.86 0.93 -6.54
C ARG A 263 -17.81 0.14 -5.25
N LEU A 264 -16.59 -0.12 -4.77
CA LEU A 264 -16.35 -0.63 -3.43
C LEU A 264 -16.09 0.56 -2.49
N ILE A 265 -16.95 0.72 -1.50
CA ILE A 265 -16.86 1.72 -0.44
C ILE A 265 -16.37 1.01 0.82
N THR A 266 -15.25 1.42 1.36
CA THR A 266 -14.76 0.95 2.66
C THR A 266 -14.78 2.11 3.66
N ILE A 267 -15.40 1.89 4.82
CA ILE A 267 -15.45 2.85 5.92
C ILE A 267 -14.73 2.23 7.11
N ARG A 268 -13.62 2.81 7.52
CA ARG A 268 -12.93 2.43 8.75
C ARG A 268 -13.45 3.27 9.90
N ARG A 269 -13.61 2.67 11.09
CA ARG A 269 -14.19 3.30 12.28
C ARG A 269 -15.55 3.94 11.98
N TYR A 270 -16.38 3.18 11.25
CA TYR A 270 -17.68 3.63 10.78
C TYR A 270 -18.63 4.01 11.90
N THR A 271 -19.55 4.91 11.59
CA THR A 271 -20.76 5.21 12.36
C THR A 271 -21.97 4.88 11.49
N GLU A 272 -23.12 4.63 12.09
CA GLU A 272 -24.35 4.36 11.32
C GLU A 272 -24.76 5.56 10.46
N ASP A 273 -24.50 6.78 10.93
CA ASP A 273 -24.74 8.00 10.15
C ASP A 273 -23.84 8.10 8.93
N ALA A 274 -22.53 7.76 9.07
CA ALA A 274 -21.60 7.72 7.97
C ALA A 274 -22.04 6.71 6.89
N ILE A 275 -22.51 5.53 7.31
CA ILE A 275 -23.06 4.52 6.41
C ILE A 275 -24.28 5.06 5.69
N ARG A 276 -25.29 5.52 6.44
CA ARG A 276 -26.56 6.03 5.86
C ARG A 276 -26.33 7.10 4.79
N ASN A 277 -25.45 8.04 5.07
CA ASN A 277 -25.16 9.14 4.15
C ASN A 277 -24.50 8.67 2.84
N LEU A 278 -23.61 7.66 2.92
CA LEU A 278 -22.86 7.18 1.76
C LEU A 278 -23.66 6.21 0.88
N ILE A 279 -24.58 5.43 1.46
CA ILE A 279 -25.31 4.39 0.73
C ILE A 279 -26.64 4.91 0.19
N LYS A 280 -27.15 6.02 0.70
CA LYS A 280 -28.43 6.60 0.29
C LYS A 280 -28.53 6.74 -1.23
N GLY A 281 -29.57 6.14 -1.82
CA GLY A 281 -29.84 6.19 -3.25
C GLY A 281 -28.98 5.27 -4.12
N LYS A 282 -28.08 4.46 -3.55
CA LYS A 282 -27.27 3.50 -4.31
C LYS A 282 -27.85 2.09 -4.26
N LYS A 283 -27.69 1.32 -5.35
CA LYS A 283 -28.10 -0.09 -5.36
C LYS A 283 -27.00 -0.92 -4.67
N LEU A 284 -27.28 -1.35 -3.44
CA LEU A 284 -26.41 -2.23 -2.68
C LEU A 284 -26.40 -3.65 -3.26
N ILE A 285 -25.21 -4.23 -3.42
CA ILE A 285 -25.00 -5.59 -3.94
C ILE A 285 -24.43 -6.50 -2.84
N ILE A 286 -23.38 -6.05 -2.15
CA ILE A 286 -22.77 -6.76 -1.02
C ILE A 286 -22.54 -5.77 0.11
N GLU A 287 -22.83 -6.22 1.31
CA GLU A 287 -22.48 -5.54 2.56
C GLU A 287 -21.72 -6.51 3.46
N GLN A 288 -20.60 -6.04 4.01
CA GLN A 288 -19.81 -6.78 4.98
C GLN A 288 -19.38 -5.85 6.10
N ARG A 289 -19.58 -6.26 7.33
CA ARG A 289 -19.20 -5.48 8.51
C ARG A 289 -18.32 -6.30 9.46
N SER A 290 -17.33 -5.65 10.01
CA SER A 290 -16.55 -6.12 11.15
C SER A 290 -16.62 -5.09 12.27
N ARG A 291 -15.86 -5.29 13.37
CA ARG A 291 -15.89 -4.35 14.51
C ARG A 291 -15.54 -2.91 14.15
N LEU A 292 -14.63 -2.73 13.21
CA LEU A 292 -14.08 -1.39 12.86
C LEU A 292 -14.22 -1.04 11.38
N THR A 293 -14.66 -1.97 10.53
CA THR A 293 -14.71 -1.77 9.08
C THR A 293 -16.05 -2.18 8.53
N ALA A 294 -16.65 -1.32 7.74
CA ALA A 294 -17.80 -1.63 6.91
C ALA A 294 -17.42 -1.50 5.43
N GLN A 295 -17.79 -2.49 4.63
CA GLN A 295 -17.56 -2.51 3.19
C GLN A 295 -18.87 -2.68 2.45
N PHE A 296 -19.04 -1.91 1.40
CA PHE A 296 -20.25 -1.88 0.59
C PHE A 296 -19.87 -1.92 -0.89
N LEU A 297 -20.32 -2.94 -1.59
CA LEU A 297 -20.23 -2.99 -3.04
C LEU A 297 -21.52 -2.48 -3.62
N VAL A 298 -21.47 -1.38 -4.36
CA VAL A 298 -22.64 -0.70 -4.89
C VAL A 298 -22.55 -0.52 -6.40
N LYS A 299 -23.72 -0.46 -7.04
CA LYS A 299 -23.87 0.06 -8.39
C LYS A 299 -24.26 1.53 -8.29
N LEU A 300 -23.51 2.37 -9.00
CA LEU A 300 -23.80 3.80 -9.11
C LEU A 300 -24.96 4.06 -10.05
#